data_f787fd4d2d782a57acf90ac48ff948fd
#
_entry.id   f787fd4d2d782a57acf90ac48ff948fd
#
_cell.length_a   1.000
_cell.length_b   1.000
_cell.length_c   1.000
_cell.angle_alpha   90.00
_cell.angle_beta   90.00
_cell.angle_gamma   90.00
#
_symmetry.space_group_name_H-M   'P 1'
#
loop_
_entity.id
_entity.type
_entity.pdbx_description
1 polymer ?
#
loop_
_entity_poly.entity_id
_entity_poly.type
_entity_poly.pdbx_seq_one_letter_code
_entity_poly.pdbx_strand_id
1 'polypeptide(L)'
;MMNAVELTRELIAVESTNPGMGESDMERFILRYLHGTGAALASEEVFPGRNNVMATLTGEEAAPSLVFVCHMDTVVEGPGWTRDPFAAEEEDGKIYGRGACDMKAGLACALVVFREIAENVKHGKMRLKYPLKLLCTVDEEGTMRGAERAVLSGRVSKHDWVLDMEPTGGQIQMAHKGRLWLQVDAQGVTAHASRTEDGADAIAAMGELISCVRGEFAWMPEHKNWQQP
;
A
#
# COMPACT_ATOMS: atom_id res chain seq x y z
N MET A 1 -8.44 -21.45 -12.98
CA MET A 1 -7.67 -20.39 -12.28
C MET A 1 -8.60 -19.20 -12.17
N MET A 2 -8.76 -18.60 -11.00
CA MET A 2 -9.54 -17.37 -10.84
C MET A 2 -8.99 -16.27 -11.75
N ASN A 3 -9.87 -15.50 -12.37
CA ASN A 3 -9.47 -14.29 -13.09
C ASN A 3 -9.26 -13.13 -12.11
N ALA A 4 -8.75 -11.99 -12.60
CA ALA A 4 -8.42 -10.85 -11.74
C ALA A 4 -9.66 -10.25 -11.05
N VAL A 5 -10.84 -10.27 -11.71
CA VAL A 5 -12.11 -9.77 -11.13
C VAL A 5 -12.54 -10.62 -9.95
N GLU A 6 -12.58 -11.94 -10.15
CA GLU A 6 -12.90 -12.91 -9.10
C GLU A 6 -11.94 -12.78 -7.92
N LEU A 7 -10.63 -12.71 -8.19
CA LEU A 7 -9.62 -12.58 -7.15
C LEU A 7 -9.71 -11.25 -6.40
N THR A 8 -10.00 -10.14 -7.10
CA THR A 8 -10.21 -8.84 -6.46
C THR A 8 -11.34 -8.91 -5.44
N ARG A 9 -12.45 -9.58 -5.77
CA ARG A 9 -13.59 -9.73 -4.85
C ARG A 9 -13.22 -10.56 -3.62
N GLU A 10 -12.47 -11.65 -3.81
CA GLU A 10 -11.97 -12.46 -2.69
C GLU A 10 -11.02 -11.65 -1.78
N LEU A 11 -10.14 -10.82 -2.38
CA LEU A 11 -9.22 -9.99 -1.60
C LEU A 11 -9.95 -8.87 -0.84
N ILE A 12 -11.01 -8.27 -1.41
CA ILE A 12 -11.82 -7.25 -0.72
C ILE A 12 -12.49 -7.85 0.51
N ALA A 13 -12.98 -9.09 0.41
CA ALA A 13 -13.63 -9.78 1.52
C ALA A 13 -12.67 -10.12 2.69
N VAL A 14 -11.37 -10.06 2.46
CA VAL A 14 -10.37 -10.15 3.54
C VAL A 14 -10.12 -8.76 4.08
N GLU A 15 -10.67 -8.43 5.25
CA GLU A 15 -10.40 -7.16 5.92
C GLU A 15 -8.91 -7.05 6.29
N SER A 16 -8.30 -5.94 5.92
CA SER A 16 -6.88 -5.64 6.18
C SER A 16 -6.66 -4.16 6.49
N THR A 17 -7.56 -3.58 7.28
CA THR A 17 -7.55 -2.16 7.63
C THR A 17 -6.36 -1.79 8.52
N ASN A 18 -5.77 -0.63 8.26
CA ASN A 18 -4.65 -0.06 9.00
C ASN A 18 -4.92 1.44 9.34
N PRO A 19 -5.05 1.83 10.61
CA PRO A 19 -5.08 0.96 11.80
C PRO A 19 -6.34 0.10 11.86
N GLY A 20 -6.24 -1.12 12.40
CA GLY A 20 -7.40 -1.99 12.52
C GLY A 20 -7.02 -3.47 12.62
N MET A 21 -7.59 -4.31 11.74
CA MET A 21 -7.36 -5.76 11.72
C MET A 21 -5.94 -6.14 11.31
N GLY A 22 -5.25 -5.27 10.55
CA GLY A 22 -3.94 -5.55 10.00
C GLY A 22 -3.96 -6.61 8.89
N GLU A 23 -2.78 -7.03 8.41
CA GLU A 23 -2.64 -7.79 7.17
C GLU A 23 -2.45 -9.30 7.36
N SER A 24 -2.51 -9.84 8.58
CA SER A 24 -2.22 -11.26 8.82
C SER A 24 -3.12 -12.21 8.04
N ASP A 25 -4.40 -11.88 7.87
CA ASP A 25 -5.32 -12.69 7.09
C ASP A 25 -5.04 -12.59 5.59
N MET A 26 -4.65 -11.42 5.13
CA MET A 26 -4.23 -11.18 3.76
C MET A 26 -2.93 -11.93 3.44
N GLU A 27 -1.94 -11.90 4.34
CA GLU A 27 -0.72 -12.72 4.24
C GLU A 27 -1.07 -14.20 4.05
N ARG A 28 -1.93 -14.74 4.93
CA ARG A 28 -2.35 -16.15 4.85
C ARG A 28 -3.07 -16.46 3.54
N PHE A 29 -3.88 -15.53 3.05
CA PHE A 29 -4.58 -15.69 1.77
C PHE A 29 -3.56 -15.78 0.62
N ILE A 30 -2.63 -14.84 0.53
CA ILE A 30 -1.62 -14.77 -0.53
C ILE A 30 -0.74 -16.02 -0.53
N LEU A 31 -0.26 -16.45 0.64
CA LEU A 31 0.55 -17.64 0.77
C LEU A 31 -0.19 -18.91 0.31
N ARG A 32 -1.49 -19.05 0.67
CA ARG A 32 -2.32 -20.15 0.17
C ARG A 32 -2.53 -20.09 -1.34
N TYR A 33 -2.79 -18.89 -1.87
CA TYR A 33 -3.02 -18.69 -3.30
C TYR A 33 -1.79 -19.08 -4.12
N LEU A 34 -0.59 -18.78 -3.64
CA LEU A 34 0.68 -19.08 -4.32
C LEU A 34 1.25 -20.46 -3.97
N HIS A 35 0.66 -21.18 -3.01
CA HIS A 35 1.12 -22.51 -2.65
C HIS A 35 1.13 -23.47 -3.84
N GLY A 36 2.19 -24.25 -3.97
CA GLY A 36 2.32 -25.25 -5.02
C GLY A 36 2.70 -24.74 -6.41
N THR A 37 2.87 -23.43 -6.60
CA THR A 37 3.29 -22.83 -7.89
C THR A 37 4.76 -23.09 -8.24
N GLY A 38 5.57 -23.52 -7.26
CA GLY A 38 7.04 -23.68 -7.42
C GLY A 38 7.84 -22.43 -7.09
N ALA A 39 7.19 -21.31 -6.79
CA ALA A 39 7.86 -20.12 -6.28
C ALA A 39 8.39 -20.34 -4.85
N ALA A 40 9.55 -19.78 -4.54
CA ALA A 40 10.03 -19.69 -3.16
C ALA A 40 9.22 -18.62 -2.43
N LEU A 41 8.53 -19.02 -1.35
CA LEU A 41 7.69 -18.13 -0.54
C LEU A 41 8.43 -17.81 0.77
N ALA A 42 8.38 -16.56 1.20
CA ALA A 42 8.94 -16.10 2.46
C ALA A 42 8.04 -15.03 3.08
N SER A 43 7.95 -15.06 4.41
CA SER A 43 7.39 -13.99 5.23
C SER A 43 8.52 -13.28 5.97
N GLU A 44 8.43 -11.96 6.10
CA GLU A 44 9.41 -11.15 6.81
C GLU A 44 8.70 -10.21 7.79
N GLU A 45 8.92 -10.42 9.07
CA GLU A 45 8.27 -9.60 10.10
C GLU A 45 8.73 -8.14 10.05
N VAL A 46 7.74 -7.25 10.00
CA VAL A 46 7.90 -5.79 10.05
C VAL A 46 7.45 -5.25 11.39
N PHE A 47 6.29 -5.69 11.84
CA PHE A 47 5.75 -5.48 13.19
C PHE A 47 5.32 -6.83 13.76
N PRO A 48 5.14 -6.94 15.09
CA PRO A 48 4.64 -8.18 15.67
C PRO A 48 3.35 -8.66 14.99
N GLY A 49 3.43 -9.82 14.33
CA GLY A 49 2.31 -10.44 13.62
C GLY A 49 1.91 -9.79 12.28
N ARG A 50 2.66 -8.79 11.79
CA ARG A 50 2.44 -8.15 10.48
C ARG A 50 3.69 -8.34 9.63
N ASN A 51 3.58 -9.16 8.59
CA ASN A 51 4.73 -9.59 7.79
C ASN A 51 4.58 -9.15 6.34
N ASN A 52 5.67 -8.72 5.72
CA ASN A 52 5.75 -8.69 4.26
C ASN A 52 5.73 -10.12 3.71
N VAL A 53 5.12 -10.30 2.56
CA VAL A 53 5.18 -11.56 1.80
C VAL A 53 6.06 -11.36 0.57
N MET A 54 7.01 -12.28 0.36
CA MET A 54 7.83 -12.33 -0.84
C MET A 54 7.63 -13.67 -1.54
N ALA A 55 7.28 -13.64 -2.81
CA ALA A 55 7.34 -14.80 -3.69
C ALA A 55 8.41 -14.58 -4.76
N THR A 56 9.23 -15.59 -5.01
CA THR A 56 10.36 -15.47 -5.94
C THR A 56 10.40 -16.66 -6.90
N LEU A 57 10.44 -16.35 -8.19
CA LEU A 57 10.81 -17.28 -9.25
C LEU A 57 12.26 -16.99 -9.66
N THR A 58 13.11 -18.00 -9.63
CA THR A 58 14.50 -17.88 -10.04
C THR A 58 14.64 -17.73 -11.53
N GLY A 59 15.61 -16.91 -11.96
CA GLY A 59 16.04 -16.81 -13.36
C GLY A 59 17.32 -17.58 -13.61
N GLU A 60 17.77 -17.62 -14.86
CA GLU A 60 19.08 -18.15 -15.28
C GLU A 60 20.21 -17.26 -14.74
N GLU A 61 19.99 -15.95 -14.67
CA GLU A 61 20.88 -14.97 -14.06
C GLU A 61 20.31 -14.51 -12.71
N ALA A 62 21.17 -14.16 -11.76
CA ALA A 62 20.76 -13.81 -10.41
C ALA A 62 20.17 -12.38 -10.28
N ALA A 63 20.54 -11.48 -11.18
CA ALA A 63 20.13 -10.07 -11.15
C ALA A 63 20.24 -9.42 -12.54
N PRO A 64 19.54 -8.31 -12.82
CA PRO A 64 18.53 -7.67 -11.97
C PRO A 64 17.24 -8.50 -11.86
N SER A 65 16.40 -8.23 -10.85
CA SER A 65 15.05 -8.83 -10.78
C SER A 65 14.00 -7.87 -11.33
N LEU A 66 12.89 -8.41 -11.84
CA LEU A 66 11.64 -7.66 -11.96
C LEU A 66 10.84 -7.89 -10.67
N VAL A 67 10.45 -6.82 -9.99
CA VAL A 67 9.72 -6.89 -8.72
C VAL A 67 8.37 -6.23 -8.89
N PHE A 68 7.29 -7.01 -8.75
CA PHE A 68 5.95 -6.48 -8.58
C PHE A 68 5.78 -6.08 -7.12
N VAL A 69 5.38 -4.85 -6.85
CA VAL A 69 5.13 -4.34 -5.51
C VAL A 69 3.65 -4.03 -5.35
N CYS A 70 3.08 -4.48 -4.24
CA CYS A 70 1.70 -4.21 -3.86
C CYS A 70 1.64 -4.07 -2.35
N HIS A 71 0.81 -3.18 -1.82
CA HIS A 71 0.52 -3.21 -0.40
C HIS A 71 -0.71 -4.08 -0.09
N MET A 72 -0.76 -4.60 1.14
CA MET A 72 -1.81 -5.49 1.62
C MET A 72 -2.86 -4.78 2.46
N ASP A 73 -2.48 -3.69 3.10
CA ASP A 73 -3.36 -2.91 3.96
C ASP A 73 -4.29 -2.00 3.14
N THR A 74 -5.30 -1.51 3.82
CA THR A 74 -6.20 -0.46 3.34
C THR A 74 -6.44 0.54 4.46
N VAL A 75 -6.80 1.76 4.15
CA VAL A 75 -7.35 2.67 5.17
C VAL A 75 -8.66 2.11 5.73
N VAL A 76 -9.05 2.58 6.92
CA VAL A 76 -10.35 2.25 7.51
C VAL A 76 -11.49 2.70 6.59
N GLU A 77 -12.62 2.02 6.64
CA GLU A 77 -13.75 2.29 5.75
C GLU A 77 -14.35 3.69 5.93
N GLY A 78 -14.32 4.21 7.15
CA GLY A 78 -14.95 5.49 7.48
C GLY A 78 -16.47 5.48 7.38
N PRO A 79 -17.14 6.60 7.66
CA PRO A 79 -18.60 6.73 7.55
C PRO A 79 -19.06 7.00 6.11
N GLY A 80 -20.36 6.79 5.85
CA GLY A 80 -21.01 7.19 4.60
C GLY A 80 -21.11 6.09 3.54
N TRP A 81 -20.73 4.88 3.83
CA TRP A 81 -20.96 3.75 2.94
C TRP A 81 -22.46 3.44 2.81
N THR A 82 -22.92 3.24 1.58
CA THR A 82 -24.28 2.81 1.26
C THR A 82 -24.38 1.32 1.01
N ARG A 83 -23.24 0.63 1.01
CA ARG A 83 -23.05 -0.83 0.82
C ARG A 83 -22.08 -1.34 1.88
N ASP A 84 -22.06 -2.63 2.10
CA ASP A 84 -21.02 -3.25 2.94
C ASP A 84 -19.64 -3.07 2.26
N PRO A 85 -18.67 -2.40 2.89
CA PRO A 85 -17.36 -2.14 2.31
C PRO A 85 -16.54 -3.40 2.05
N PHE A 86 -16.90 -4.53 2.62
CA PHE A 86 -16.18 -5.80 2.46
C PHE A 86 -16.95 -6.88 1.68
N ALA A 87 -18.18 -6.58 1.24
CA ALA A 87 -18.99 -7.51 0.46
C ALA A 87 -18.52 -7.68 -1.00
N ALA A 88 -17.69 -6.80 -1.50
CA ALA A 88 -17.20 -6.81 -2.89
C ALA A 88 -18.34 -6.92 -3.92
N GLU A 89 -19.39 -6.13 -3.74
CA GLU A 89 -20.55 -6.13 -4.63
C GLU A 89 -20.15 -5.71 -6.04
N GLU A 90 -20.71 -6.39 -7.03
CA GLU A 90 -20.51 -6.08 -8.44
C GLU A 90 -21.82 -5.53 -9.02
N GLU A 91 -21.77 -4.34 -9.62
CA GLU A 91 -22.91 -3.71 -10.29
C GLU A 91 -22.40 -2.85 -11.44
N ASP A 92 -23.06 -2.95 -12.60
CA ASP A 92 -22.73 -2.20 -13.81
C ASP A 92 -21.26 -2.28 -14.23
N GLY A 93 -20.65 -3.46 -14.07
CA GLY A 93 -19.25 -3.70 -14.40
C GLY A 93 -18.24 -3.02 -13.48
N LYS A 94 -18.66 -2.64 -12.26
CA LYS A 94 -17.83 -2.06 -11.22
C LYS A 94 -17.87 -2.91 -9.97
N ILE A 95 -16.75 -3.01 -9.28
CA ILE A 95 -16.64 -3.66 -7.97
C ILE A 95 -16.59 -2.57 -6.91
N TYR A 96 -17.48 -2.68 -5.94
CA TYR A 96 -17.58 -1.75 -4.81
C TYR A 96 -17.00 -2.41 -3.55
N GLY A 97 -16.08 -1.71 -2.89
CA GLY A 97 -15.50 -2.18 -1.64
C GLY A 97 -14.29 -1.37 -1.20
N ARG A 98 -13.95 -1.47 0.10
CA ARG A 98 -12.71 -0.87 0.62
C ARG A 98 -11.51 -1.61 0.02
N GLY A 99 -10.56 -0.83 -0.54
CA GLY A 99 -9.40 -1.39 -1.22
C GLY A 99 -9.66 -1.87 -2.65
N ALA A 100 -10.88 -1.74 -3.19
CA ALA A 100 -11.18 -2.18 -4.56
C ALA A 100 -10.26 -1.50 -5.59
N CYS A 101 -10.00 -0.21 -5.44
CA CYS A 101 -9.10 0.56 -6.30
C CYS A 101 -7.68 0.59 -5.73
N ASP A 102 -7.56 0.89 -4.44
CA ASP A 102 -6.31 1.12 -3.73
C ASP A 102 -6.13 0.04 -2.64
N MET A 103 -5.29 -1.04 -2.85
CA MET A 103 -4.83 -1.40 -4.21
C MET A 103 -5.10 -2.89 -4.52
N LYS A 104 -6.19 -3.49 -3.93
CA LYS A 104 -6.47 -4.93 -4.05
C LYS A 104 -6.71 -5.39 -5.50
N ALA A 105 -7.20 -4.50 -6.39
CA ALA A 105 -7.30 -4.82 -7.81
C ALA A 105 -5.90 -4.95 -8.47
N GLY A 106 -4.98 -4.06 -8.14
CA GLY A 106 -3.58 -4.15 -8.56
C GLY A 106 -2.92 -5.41 -8.02
N LEU A 107 -3.11 -5.71 -6.73
CA LEU A 107 -2.65 -6.94 -6.10
C LEU A 107 -3.22 -8.20 -6.78
N ALA A 108 -4.52 -8.21 -7.11
CA ALA A 108 -5.14 -9.32 -7.82
C ALA A 108 -4.51 -9.55 -9.20
N CYS A 109 -4.29 -8.47 -9.97
CA CYS A 109 -3.64 -8.54 -11.27
C CYS A 109 -2.21 -9.10 -11.14
N ALA A 110 -1.43 -8.59 -10.17
CA ALA A 110 -0.07 -9.08 -9.92
C ALA A 110 -0.05 -10.57 -9.55
N LEU A 111 -0.95 -10.99 -8.66
CA LEU A 111 -1.07 -12.39 -8.22
C LEU A 111 -1.43 -13.33 -9.36
N VAL A 112 -2.41 -12.95 -10.21
CA VAL A 112 -2.82 -13.77 -11.36
C VAL A 112 -1.68 -13.93 -12.35
N VAL A 113 -1.03 -12.83 -12.73
CA VAL A 113 0.10 -12.84 -13.69
C VAL A 113 1.29 -13.60 -13.12
N PHE A 114 1.64 -13.36 -11.86
CA PHE A 114 2.75 -14.07 -11.21
C PHE A 114 2.49 -15.58 -11.17
N ARG A 115 1.28 -15.99 -10.79
CA ARG A 115 0.90 -17.41 -10.75
C ARG A 115 0.93 -18.05 -12.13
N GLU A 116 0.42 -17.37 -13.17
CA GLU A 116 0.45 -17.89 -14.54
C GLU A 116 1.89 -18.12 -15.01
N ILE A 117 2.78 -17.15 -14.78
CA ILE A 117 4.20 -17.28 -15.09
C ILE A 117 4.81 -18.45 -14.31
N ALA A 118 4.53 -18.54 -13.01
CA ALA A 118 5.04 -19.61 -12.14
C ALA A 118 4.63 -21.01 -12.65
N GLU A 119 3.37 -21.19 -13.02
CA GLU A 119 2.88 -22.45 -13.56
C GLU A 119 3.55 -22.77 -14.92
N ASN A 120 3.77 -21.78 -15.78
CA ASN A 120 4.46 -21.98 -17.05
C ASN A 120 5.94 -22.36 -16.85
N VAL A 121 6.60 -21.74 -15.86
CA VAL A 121 7.99 -22.10 -15.49
C VAL A 121 8.03 -23.52 -14.91
N LYS A 122 7.16 -23.84 -13.98
CA LYS A 122 7.07 -25.16 -13.32
C LYS A 122 6.85 -26.29 -14.34
N HIS A 123 6.06 -26.05 -15.37
CA HIS A 123 5.79 -27.04 -16.42
C HIS A 123 6.81 -27.01 -17.58
N GLY A 124 7.89 -26.24 -17.47
CA GLY A 124 8.93 -26.14 -18.49
C GLY A 124 8.51 -25.43 -19.78
N LYS A 125 7.37 -24.73 -19.78
CA LYS A 125 6.85 -23.96 -20.92
C LYS A 125 7.50 -22.58 -21.05
N MET A 126 8.12 -22.10 -19.98
CA MET A 126 8.78 -20.80 -19.91
C MET A 126 10.08 -20.92 -19.12
N ARG A 127 11.09 -20.16 -19.51
CA ARG A 127 12.31 -19.93 -18.72
C ARG A 127 12.46 -18.44 -18.48
N LEU A 128 12.84 -18.07 -17.30
CA LEU A 128 13.10 -16.69 -16.94
C LEU A 128 14.59 -16.41 -17.07
N LYS A 129 14.97 -15.40 -17.83
CA LYS A 129 16.35 -14.95 -17.87
C LYS A 129 16.75 -14.34 -16.52
N TYR A 130 15.88 -13.52 -15.93
CA TYR A 130 16.06 -12.84 -14.66
C TYR A 130 14.99 -13.26 -13.67
N PRO A 131 15.24 -13.13 -12.34
CA PRO A 131 14.24 -13.46 -11.34
C PRO A 131 13.00 -12.58 -11.47
N LEU A 132 11.82 -13.17 -11.25
CA LEU A 132 10.57 -12.45 -11.02
C LEU A 132 10.21 -12.55 -9.55
N LYS A 133 9.98 -11.42 -8.91
CA LYS A 133 9.57 -11.31 -7.51
C LYS A 133 8.19 -10.67 -7.42
N LEU A 134 7.41 -11.09 -6.44
CA LEU A 134 6.20 -10.39 -5.99
C LEU A 134 6.43 -10.05 -4.51
N LEU A 135 6.44 -8.78 -4.20
CA LEU A 135 6.55 -8.25 -2.84
C LEU A 135 5.19 -7.65 -2.44
N CYS A 136 4.57 -8.23 -1.42
CA CYS A 136 3.37 -7.68 -0.81
C CYS A 136 3.77 -7.08 0.54
N THR A 137 3.62 -5.77 0.69
CA THR A 137 4.07 -5.01 1.85
C THR A 137 2.94 -4.78 2.83
N VAL A 138 3.32 -4.55 4.09
CA VAL A 138 2.43 -4.05 5.14
C VAL A 138 2.67 -2.55 5.35
N ASP A 139 1.68 -1.86 5.93
CA ASP A 139 1.80 -0.51 6.47
C ASP A 139 2.08 0.58 5.40
N GLU A 140 1.60 0.39 4.17
CA GLU A 140 1.72 1.45 3.15
C GLU A 140 0.89 2.67 3.54
N GLU A 141 -0.36 2.45 3.96
CA GLU A 141 -1.33 3.48 4.35
C GLU A 141 -0.96 4.20 5.68
N GLY A 142 0.02 3.68 6.39
CA GLY A 142 0.56 4.25 7.62
C GLY A 142 1.90 4.94 7.43
N THR A 143 2.97 4.25 7.74
CA THR A 143 4.35 4.79 7.77
C THR A 143 5.28 4.14 6.76
N MET A 144 4.78 3.26 5.89
CA MET A 144 5.51 2.55 4.81
C MET A 144 6.67 1.66 5.32
N ARG A 145 6.56 1.15 6.57
CA ARG A 145 7.60 0.32 7.18
C ARG A 145 7.86 -0.98 6.42
N GLY A 146 6.83 -1.53 5.77
CA GLY A 146 6.99 -2.72 4.93
C GLY A 146 7.94 -2.50 3.77
N ALA A 147 7.78 -1.41 3.04
CA ALA A 147 8.67 -1.03 1.94
C ALA A 147 10.09 -0.72 2.44
N GLU A 148 10.23 0.05 3.52
CA GLU A 148 11.52 0.33 4.16
C GLU A 148 12.24 -0.97 4.55
N ARG A 149 11.53 -1.89 5.19
CA ARG A 149 12.08 -3.19 5.60
C ARG A 149 12.60 -4.01 4.43
N ALA A 150 11.85 -4.08 3.33
CA ALA A 150 12.25 -4.83 2.15
C ALA A 150 13.54 -4.29 1.51
N VAL A 151 13.75 -2.97 1.55
CA VAL A 151 15.00 -2.35 1.08
C VAL A 151 16.15 -2.63 2.05
N LEU A 152 15.95 -2.42 3.35
CA LEU A 152 16.98 -2.61 4.37
C LEU A 152 17.45 -4.07 4.47
N SER A 153 16.56 -5.04 4.25
CA SER A 153 16.88 -6.46 4.25
C SER A 153 17.47 -6.97 2.92
N GLY A 154 17.58 -6.11 1.92
CA GLY A 154 18.12 -6.48 0.60
C GLY A 154 17.17 -7.33 -0.26
N ARG A 155 15.87 -7.38 0.07
CA ARG A 155 14.85 -8.05 -0.76
C ARG A 155 14.66 -7.35 -2.10
N VAL A 156 14.76 -6.03 -2.08
CA VAL A 156 14.75 -5.16 -3.24
C VAL A 156 16.02 -4.31 -3.24
N SER A 157 16.65 -4.15 -4.38
CA SER A 157 17.89 -3.40 -4.54
C SER A 157 17.78 -2.31 -5.61
N LYS A 158 18.73 -1.38 -5.63
CA LYS A 158 18.82 -0.32 -6.65
C LYS A 158 19.04 -0.83 -8.09
N HIS A 159 19.33 -2.12 -8.26
CA HIS A 159 19.54 -2.74 -9.56
C HIS A 159 18.29 -3.45 -10.08
N ASP A 160 17.27 -3.61 -9.24
CA ASP A 160 16.02 -4.26 -9.61
C ASP A 160 15.10 -3.29 -10.36
N TRP A 161 14.29 -3.84 -11.25
CA TRP A 161 13.20 -3.12 -11.90
C TRP A 161 11.96 -3.28 -11.03
N VAL A 162 11.37 -2.17 -10.61
CA VAL A 162 10.19 -2.19 -9.75
C VAL A 162 8.98 -1.74 -10.56
N LEU A 163 7.92 -2.53 -10.49
CA LEU A 163 6.61 -2.18 -11.01
C LEU A 163 5.62 -2.17 -9.84
N ASP A 164 5.26 -0.96 -9.43
CA ASP A 164 4.25 -0.72 -8.40
C ASP A 164 2.86 -0.75 -9.04
N MET A 165 1.94 -1.49 -8.43
CA MET A 165 0.61 -1.77 -8.97
C MET A 165 -0.46 -0.78 -8.47
N GLU A 166 -0.04 0.40 -8.04
CA GLU A 166 -0.92 1.48 -7.59
C GLU A 166 -1.89 1.96 -8.66
N PRO A 167 -3.07 2.48 -8.27
CA PRO A 167 -4.07 2.96 -9.21
C PRO A 167 -3.66 4.28 -9.87
N THR A 168 -3.28 4.23 -11.13
CA THR A 168 -2.79 5.38 -11.91
C THR A 168 -3.74 5.80 -13.04
N GLY A 169 -4.98 5.29 -13.04
CA GLY A 169 -5.92 5.51 -14.14
C GLY A 169 -5.45 4.92 -15.47
N GLY A 170 -4.65 3.84 -15.42
CA GLY A 170 -4.08 3.16 -16.59
C GLY A 170 -2.90 3.89 -17.24
N GLN A 171 -2.34 4.90 -16.57
CA GLN A 171 -1.16 5.64 -17.04
C GLN A 171 0.11 5.10 -16.38
N ILE A 172 1.20 5.02 -17.14
CA ILE A 172 2.51 4.72 -16.57
C ILE A 172 3.03 5.98 -15.88
N GLN A 173 3.27 5.88 -14.57
CA GLN A 173 3.84 6.93 -13.75
C GLN A 173 5.32 6.60 -13.47
N MET A 174 6.21 7.50 -13.83
CA MET A 174 7.67 7.32 -13.66
C MET A 174 8.19 7.90 -12.35
N ALA A 175 7.37 8.62 -11.62
CA ALA A 175 7.70 9.25 -10.35
C ALA A 175 6.43 9.50 -9.54
N HIS A 176 6.57 9.62 -8.24
CA HIS A 176 5.49 10.00 -7.33
C HIS A 176 5.88 11.22 -6.49
N LYS A 177 4.87 11.86 -5.88
CA LYS A 177 5.09 12.98 -4.97
C LYS A 177 5.62 12.48 -3.63
N GLY A 178 6.47 13.28 -2.99
CA GLY A 178 6.82 13.07 -1.59
C GLY A 178 5.67 13.43 -0.65
N ARG A 179 5.66 12.84 0.54
CA ARG A 179 4.70 13.11 1.61
C ARG A 179 5.47 13.48 2.88
N LEU A 180 5.03 14.53 3.56
CA LEU A 180 5.52 14.90 4.88
C LEU A 180 4.30 15.12 5.80
N TRP A 181 4.21 14.34 6.86
CA TRP A 181 3.20 14.50 7.89
C TRP A 181 3.84 15.10 9.14
N LEU A 182 3.20 16.14 9.65
CA LEU A 182 3.63 16.82 10.86
C LEU A 182 2.48 16.77 11.88
N GLN A 183 2.78 16.38 13.09
CA GLN A 183 1.87 16.51 14.22
C GLN A 183 2.27 17.77 15.00
N VAL A 184 1.27 18.58 15.31
CA VAL A 184 1.44 19.77 16.14
C VAL A 184 0.44 19.71 17.29
N ASP A 185 0.94 19.76 18.51
CA ASP A 185 0.16 19.73 19.72
C ASP A 185 0.20 21.11 20.38
N ALA A 186 -0.96 21.72 20.62
CA ALA A 186 -1.09 22.96 21.37
C ALA A 186 -1.52 22.67 22.81
N GLN A 187 -0.72 23.08 23.75
CA GLN A 187 -1.02 22.96 25.19
C GLN A 187 -1.46 24.29 25.77
N GLY A 188 -2.67 24.35 26.34
CA GLY A 188 -3.21 25.52 27.01
C GLY A 188 -3.07 25.46 28.51
N VAL A 189 -3.52 26.55 29.19
CA VAL A 189 -3.63 26.66 30.61
C VAL A 189 -5.08 26.97 30.98
N THR A 190 -5.70 26.12 31.82
CA THR A 190 -7.08 26.31 32.27
C THR A 190 -7.18 27.50 33.19
N ALA A 191 -8.16 28.36 32.96
CA ALA A 191 -8.51 29.47 33.83
C ALA A 191 -10.03 29.56 34.04
N HIS A 192 -10.45 30.28 35.09
CA HIS A 192 -11.85 30.57 35.29
C HIS A 192 -12.36 31.52 34.22
N ALA A 193 -13.58 31.30 33.73
CA ALA A 193 -14.15 32.07 32.61
C ALA A 193 -14.21 33.59 32.81
N SER A 194 -14.22 34.06 34.07
CA SER A 194 -14.17 35.49 34.41
C SER A 194 -12.75 36.05 34.55
N ARG A 195 -11.73 35.21 34.39
CA ARG A 195 -10.30 35.55 34.54
C ARG A 195 -9.49 34.87 33.44
N THR A 196 -9.82 35.20 32.21
CA THR A 196 -9.18 34.58 31.03
C THR A 196 -7.71 34.94 30.89
N GLU A 197 -7.29 36.06 31.50
CA GLU A 197 -5.91 36.51 31.54
C GLU A 197 -4.96 35.58 32.34
N ASP A 198 -5.52 34.74 33.22
CA ASP A 198 -4.75 33.73 33.97
C ASP A 198 -4.54 32.42 33.16
N GLY A 199 -5.12 32.32 31.97
CA GLY A 199 -5.10 31.15 31.13
C GLY A 199 -4.32 31.30 29.85
N ALA A 200 -4.28 30.20 29.07
CA ALA A 200 -3.78 30.19 27.70
C ALA A 200 -4.74 29.34 26.82
N ASP A 201 -5.30 29.95 25.79
CA ASP A 201 -6.28 29.31 24.90
C ASP A 201 -5.55 28.54 23.80
N ALA A 202 -5.51 27.19 23.93
CA ALA A 202 -4.90 26.31 22.99
C ALA A 202 -5.67 26.26 21.63
N ILE A 203 -6.99 26.49 21.67
CA ILE A 203 -7.82 26.50 20.45
C ILE A 203 -7.51 27.75 19.61
N ALA A 204 -7.42 28.91 20.27
CA ALA A 204 -7.05 30.16 19.61
C ALA A 204 -5.64 30.06 18.99
N ALA A 205 -4.66 29.57 19.76
CA ALA A 205 -3.28 29.37 19.30
C ALA A 205 -3.22 28.43 18.09
N MET A 206 -3.98 27.33 18.10
CA MET A 206 -4.05 26.42 16.96
C MET A 206 -4.73 27.06 15.75
N GLY A 207 -5.76 27.87 15.96
CA GLY A 207 -6.43 28.63 14.89
C GLY A 207 -5.48 29.62 14.20
N GLU A 208 -4.65 30.32 14.97
CA GLU A 208 -3.62 31.21 14.43
C GLU A 208 -2.55 30.45 13.64
N LEU A 209 -2.07 29.31 14.17
CA LEU A 209 -1.12 28.45 13.47
C LEU A 209 -1.69 27.94 12.13
N ILE A 210 -2.93 27.45 12.13
CA ILE A 210 -3.58 26.99 10.89
C ILE A 210 -3.67 28.11 9.86
N SER A 211 -4.01 29.34 10.30
CA SER A 211 -4.11 30.49 9.43
C SER A 211 -2.74 30.89 8.86
N CYS A 212 -1.70 30.86 9.70
CA CYS A 212 -0.32 31.12 9.29
C CYS A 212 0.16 30.08 8.24
N VAL A 213 0.01 28.78 8.55
CA VAL A 213 0.41 27.70 7.63
C VAL A 213 -0.29 27.82 6.28
N ARG A 214 -1.61 28.07 6.26
CA ARG A 214 -2.37 28.26 5.02
C ARG A 214 -1.90 29.47 4.23
N GLY A 215 -1.52 30.57 4.89
CA GLY A 215 -0.97 31.76 4.25
C GLY A 215 0.41 31.50 3.66
N GLU A 216 1.32 30.95 4.45
CA GLU A 216 2.70 30.69 4.05
C GLU A 216 2.82 29.67 2.90
N PHE A 217 1.95 28.66 2.86
CA PHE A 217 1.97 27.62 1.83
C PHE A 217 1.01 27.86 0.66
N ALA A 218 0.28 28.99 0.64
CA ALA A 218 -0.64 29.33 -0.45
C ALA A 218 0.03 29.38 -1.83
N TRP A 219 1.33 29.70 -1.89
CA TRP A 219 2.13 29.77 -3.11
C TRP A 219 2.57 28.41 -3.67
N MET A 220 2.56 27.34 -2.87
CA MET A 220 3.08 26.02 -3.27
C MET A 220 2.45 25.47 -4.57
N PRO A 221 1.12 25.62 -4.82
CA PRO A 221 0.54 25.15 -6.07
C PRO A 221 1.08 25.86 -7.32
N GLU A 222 1.59 27.09 -7.18
CA GLU A 222 2.10 27.91 -8.29
C GLU A 222 3.56 27.60 -8.63
N HIS A 223 4.33 27.06 -7.67
CA HIS A 223 5.75 26.76 -7.84
C HIS A 223 5.97 25.29 -8.21
N LYS A 224 5.53 24.91 -9.40
CA LYS A 224 5.78 23.56 -9.95
C LYS A 224 7.20 23.49 -10.51
N ASN A 225 8.21 23.51 -9.65
CA ASN A 225 9.59 23.21 -10.04
C ASN A 225 9.77 21.68 -10.14
N TRP A 226 9.09 21.07 -11.08
CA TRP A 226 9.37 19.71 -11.50
C TRP A 226 10.42 19.75 -12.61
N GLN A 227 11.65 19.48 -12.29
CA GLN A 227 12.57 18.93 -13.26
C GLN A 227 12.35 17.41 -13.20
N GLN A 228 11.79 16.86 -14.28
CA GLN A 228 11.83 15.41 -14.47
C GLN A 228 13.30 15.00 -14.53
N PRO A 229 13.68 13.88 -13.86
CA PRO A 229 15.02 13.32 -13.98
C PRO A 229 15.31 12.89 -15.41
#